data_585a9e03400667c04c7bf58526cf4f6d
#
_entry.id   585a9e03400667c04c7bf58526cf4f6d
#
_cell.length_a   1.000
_cell.length_b   1.000
_cell.length_c   1.000
_cell.angle_alpha   90.00
_cell.angle_beta   90.00
_cell.angle_gamma   90.00
#
_symmetry.space_group_name_H-M   'P 1'
#
loop_
_entity.id
_entity.type
_entity.pdbx_description
1 polymer ?
#
loop_
_entity_poly.entity_id
_entity_poly.type
_entity_poly.pdbx_seq_one_letter_code
_entity_poly.pdbx_strand_id
1 'polypeptide(L)'
;FDDIELIIAIESMLKKSEMMKKEFSKNVEGLNEFITSAKGIEDLKKLSEKRDLKFYKKKGNIYNEGGYPKEIYFVVKGKIKTFKTHEQGKEFINGLYNEGEFFGYLALLEEGQYSDSAMALEDSEVCMIPKEDFFSLVYKNAEVSRKFIKMLSDNLKEREDQLIRLAYNSVRKRVAGALVTLSNRYKKEGEQQFSMNISREDLANLAGTATETTIRTLSDFKEEGLIDI
;
A
#
# COMPACT_ATOMS: atom_id res chain seq x y z
N PHE A 1 -37.38 -25.08 -8.62
CA PHE A 1 -36.38 -24.63 -7.62
C PHE A 1 -37.15 -24.40 -6.34
N ASP A 2 -36.76 -25.11 -5.29
CA ASP A 2 -37.40 -24.99 -3.98
C ASP A 2 -36.94 -23.65 -3.37
N ASP A 3 -37.88 -22.78 -2.99
CA ASP A 3 -37.59 -21.46 -2.41
C ASP A 3 -36.65 -21.54 -1.19
N ILE A 4 -36.67 -22.70 -0.50
CA ILE A 4 -35.79 -22.99 0.64
C ILE A 4 -34.33 -23.17 0.20
N GLU A 5 -34.07 -23.86 -0.91
CA GLU A 5 -32.71 -24.02 -1.44
C GLU A 5 -32.13 -22.70 -1.94
N LEU A 6 -32.97 -21.83 -2.51
CA LEU A 6 -32.57 -20.51 -2.95
C LEU A 6 -32.22 -19.60 -1.75
N ILE A 7 -32.99 -19.63 -0.69
CA ILE A 7 -32.75 -18.89 0.56
C ILE A 7 -31.45 -19.38 1.21
N ILE A 8 -31.24 -20.68 1.32
CA ILE A 8 -30.01 -21.26 1.87
C ILE A 8 -28.78 -20.88 1.01
N ALA A 9 -28.92 -20.87 -0.31
CA ALA A 9 -27.84 -20.44 -1.21
C ALA A 9 -27.54 -18.95 -1.06
N ILE A 10 -28.57 -18.09 -0.93
CA ILE A 10 -28.43 -16.66 -0.70
C ILE A 10 -27.82 -16.36 0.68
N GLU A 11 -28.29 -17.03 1.74
CA GLU A 11 -27.71 -16.91 3.07
C GLU A 11 -26.25 -17.39 3.13
N SER A 12 -25.94 -18.47 2.44
CA SER A 12 -24.57 -18.98 2.27
C SER A 12 -23.68 -17.99 1.51
N MET A 13 -24.21 -17.36 0.46
CA MET A 13 -23.51 -16.31 -0.30
C MET A 13 -23.35 -15.02 0.50
N LEU A 14 -24.36 -14.59 1.27
CA LEU A 14 -24.29 -13.44 2.16
C LEU A 14 -23.31 -13.68 3.31
N LYS A 15 -23.36 -14.86 3.94
CA LYS A 15 -22.40 -15.24 4.98
C LYS A 15 -20.96 -15.36 4.44
N LYS A 16 -20.79 -15.85 3.21
CA LYS A 16 -19.51 -15.81 2.48
C LYS A 16 -19.07 -14.39 2.13
N SER A 17 -20.01 -13.52 1.75
CA SER A 17 -19.77 -12.09 1.48
C SER A 17 -19.41 -11.33 2.76
N GLU A 18 -20.06 -11.61 3.88
CA GLU A 18 -19.72 -11.02 5.19
C GLU A 18 -18.39 -11.54 5.74
N MET A 19 -18.08 -12.81 5.53
CA MET A 19 -16.74 -13.36 5.81
C MET A 19 -15.66 -12.76 4.88
N MET A 20 -15.99 -12.43 3.63
CA MET A 20 -15.10 -11.71 2.71
C MET A 20 -14.97 -10.22 3.05
N LYS A 21 -15.94 -9.63 3.79
CA LYS A 21 -15.92 -8.25 4.28
C LYS A 21 -15.19 -8.07 5.61
N LYS A 22 -14.75 -9.13 6.29
CA LYS A 22 -13.68 -9.01 7.29
C LYS A 22 -12.43 -8.56 6.58
N GLU A 23 -12.31 -7.24 6.44
CA GLU A 23 -11.09 -6.59 6.02
C GLU A 23 -9.92 -7.18 6.80
N PHE A 24 -8.84 -7.48 6.10
CA PHE A 24 -7.54 -7.62 6.74
C PHE A 24 -7.39 -6.44 7.70
N SER A 25 -7.28 -6.72 8.97
CA SER A 25 -6.94 -5.70 9.94
C SER A 25 -5.59 -5.12 9.51
N LYS A 26 -5.58 -3.81 9.25
CA LYS A 26 -4.44 -3.06 8.70
C LYS A 26 -3.40 -2.78 9.80
N ASN A 27 -2.99 -3.80 10.53
CA ASN A 27 -2.04 -3.70 11.65
C ASN A 27 -1.27 -5.01 11.85
N VAL A 28 -0.49 -5.12 12.91
CA VAL A 28 0.26 -6.35 13.27
C VAL A 28 -0.67 -7.55 13.45
N GLU A 29 -1.91 -7.32 13.90
CA GLU A 29 -2.95 -8.36 13.98
C GLU A 29 -3.32 -8.87 12.59
N GLY A 30 -3.41 -8.01 11.57
CA GLY A 30 -3.65 -8.39 10.18
C GLY A 30 -2.55 -9.26 9.60
N LEU A 31 -1.28 -8.98 9.92
CA LEU A 31 -0.19 -9.90 9.59
C LEU A 31 -0.33 -11.23 10.32
N ASN A 32 -0.70 -11.20 11.60
CA ASN A 32 -0.94 -12.40 12.38
C ASN A 32 -2.17 -13.17 11.87
N GLU A 33 -3.24 -12.49 11.45
CA GLU A 33 -4.39 -13.11 10.78
C GLU A 33 -4.02 -13.68 9.41
N PHE A 34 -3.22 -12.96 8.61
CA PHE A 34 -2.69 -13.44 7.33
C PHE A 34 -1.89 -14.74 7.53
N ILE A 35 -0.99 -14.77 8.52
CA ILE A 35 -0.20 -15.95 8.88
C ILE A 35 -1.07 -17.03 9.54
N THR A 36 -2.08 -16.65 10.33
CA THR A 36 -3.00 -17.60 11.01
C THR A 36 -3.98 -18.23 10.04
N SER A 37 -4.46 -17.50 9.03
CA SER A 37 -5.26 -18.07 7.92
C SER A 37 -4.48 -19.14 7.14
N ALA A 38 -3.16 -19.07 7.19
CA ALA A 38 -2.23 -20.05 6.62
C ALA A 38 -1.92 -21.22 7.56
N LYS A 39 -2.41 -21.19 8.81
CA LYS A 39 -2.09 -22.15 9.91
C LYS A 39 -2.61 -23.57 9.76
N GLY A 40 -3.04 -24.00 8.59
CA GLY A 40 -3.11 -25.42 8.31
C GLY A 40 -1.75 -26.12 8.19
N ILE A 41 -0.63 -25.40 8.37
CA ILE A 41 0.72 -25.88 8.12
C ILE A 41 1.60 -25.58 9.34
N GLU A 42 2.06 -26.63 10.04
CA GLU A 42 2.96 -26.55 11.21
C GLU A 42 4.24 -25.73 10.98
N ASP A 43 4.69 -25.64 9.72
CA ASP A 43 5.90 -24.90 9.34
C ASP A 43 5.77 -23.36 9.46
N LEU A 44 4.55 -22.82 9.58
CA LEU A 44 4.31 -21.39 9.71
C LEU A 44 4.47 -20.84 11.15
N LYS A 45 4.45 -21.74 12.15
CA LYS A 45 4.85 -21.36 13.52
C LYS A 45 6.29 -20.86 13.57
N LYS A 46 7.16 -21.37 12.72
CA LYS A 46 8.57 -20.95 12.62
C LYS A 46 8.72 -19.54 11.99
N LEU A 47 7.76 -19.09 11.18
CA LEU A 47 7.75 -17.75 10.59
C LEU A 47 7.51 -16.66 11.63
N SER A 48 6.68 -16.94 12.64
CA SER A 48 6.39 -15.97 13.70
C SER A 48 7.54 -15.76 14.68
N GLU A 49 8.44 -16.74 14.79
CA GLU A 49 9.58 -16.73 15.74
C GLU A 49 10.87 -16.11 15.15
N LYS A 50 10.96 -15.96 13.81
CA LYS A 50 12.16 -15.44 13.10
C LYS A 50 11.85 -14.24 12.22
N ARG A 51 11.02 -13.31 12.68
CA ARG A 51 10.75 -12.07 11.92
C ARG A 51 11.86 -11.06 12.21
N ASP A 52 12.59 -10.71 11.19
CA ASP A 52 13.49 -9.58 11.25
C ASP A 52 12.67 -8.29 11.11
N LEU A 53 12.45 -7.61 12.24
CA LEU A 53 11.90 -6.25 12.28
C LEU A 53 13.05 -5.28 12.09
N LYS A 54 12.93 -4.39 11.13
CA LYS A 54 13.91 -3.35 10.87
C LYS A 54 13.28 -1.98 11.02
N PHE A 55 13.97 -1.13 11.76
CA PHE A 55 13.58 0.25 11.95
C PHE A 55 14.25 1.13 10.89
N TYR A 56 13.46 1.97 10.25
CA TYR A 56 13.91 2.94 9.27
C TYR A 56 13.54 4.35 9.74
N LYS A 57 14.52 5.23 9.80
CA LYS A 57 14.30 6.66 10.02
C LYS A 57 13.59 7.28 8.83
N LYS A 58 12.89 8.38 9.05
CA LYS A 58 12.35 9.22 7.98
C LYS A 58 13.42 9.45 6.89
N LYS A 59 13.06 9.25 5.62
CA LYS A 59 13.95 9.27 4.44
C LYS A 59 14.97 8.13 4.39
N GLY A 60 14.85 7.11 5.24
CA GLY A 60 15.67 5.91 5.17
C GLY A 60 15.24 5.03 3.98
N ASN A 61 16.23 4.62 3.17
CA ASN A 61 16.02 3.70 2.06
C ASN A 61 15.80 2.29 2.56
N ILE A 62 14.82 1.59 2.00
CA ILE A 62 14.51 0.18 2.28
C ILE A 62 15.16 -0.70 1.21
N TYR A 63 14.90 -0.38 -0.06
CA TYR A 63 15.58 -0.96 -1.21
C TYR A 63 15.70 0.07 -2.34
N ASN A 64 16.57 -0.18 -3.30
CA ASN A 64 16.80 0.68 -4.45
C ASN A 64 16.41 -0.04 -5.75
N GLU A 65 15.97 0.73 -6.75
CA GLU A 65 15.78 0.30 -8.12
C GLU A 65 17.04 -0.43 -8.64
N GLY A 66 16.86 -1.50 -9.39
CA GLY A 66 17.93 -2.36 -9.89
C GLY A 66 18.47 -3.38 -8.88
N GLY A 67 18.09 -3.31 -7.61
CA GLY A 67 18.44 -4.33 -6.61
C GLY A 67 17.69 -5.64 -6.81
N TYR A 68 18.26 -6.76 -6.34
CA TYR A 68 17.60 -8.07 -6.38
C TYR A 68 16.79 -8.31 -5.12
N PRO A 69 15.49 -8.66 -5.23
CA PRO A 69 14.64 -8.91 -4.08
C PRO A 69 14.99 -10.24 -3.41
N LYS A 70 15.09 -10.20 -2.07
CA LYS A 70 15.24 -11.40 -1.23
C LYS A 70 14.03 -11.61 -0.33
N GLU A 71 13.26 -10.57 -0.12
CA GLU A 71 12.23 -10.48 0.90
C GLU A 71 11.02 -9.71 0.34
N ILE A 72 9.84 -10.00 0.89
CA ILE A 72 8.69 -9.12 0.82
C ILE A 72 8.61 -8.32 2.12
N TYR A 73 8.12 -7.11 2.05
CA TYR A 73 8.05 -6.20 3.17
C TYR A 73 6.61 -6.00 3.63
N PHE A 74 6.42 -5.91 4.94
CA PHE A 74 5.16 -5.57 5.58
C PHE A 74 5.35 -4.39 6.52
N VAL A 75 4.53 -3.36 6.39
CA VAL A 75 4.59 -2.17 7.23
C VAL A 75 3.93 -2.47 8.57
N VAL A 76 4.73 -2.56 9.62
CA VAL A 76 4.24 -2.77 11.00
C VAL A 76 3.79 -1.44 11.60
N LYS A 77 4.55 -0.36 11.31
CA LYS A 77 4.26 0.99 11.77
C LYS A 77 4.86 2.01 10.82
N GLY A 78 4.16 3.14 10.64
CA GLY A 78 4.66 4.25 9.84
C GLY A 78 4.12 4.24 8.40
N LYS A 79 4.84 4.92 7.50
CA LYS A 79 4.42 5.14 6.12
C LYS A 79 5.60 4.99 5.17
N ILE A 80 5.39 4.26 4.10
CA ILE A 80 6.41 3.98 3.08
C ILE A 80 5.93 4.52 1.74
N LYS A 81 6.84 5.08 0.95
CA LYS A 81 6.63 5.37 -0.47
C LYS A 81 7.47 4.45 -1.33
N THR A 82 6.95 4.06 -2.50
CA THR A 82 7.75 3.59 -3.62
C THR A 82 7.78 4.63 -4.71
N PHE A 83 8.91 4.74 -5.41
CA PHE A 83 9.09 5.76 -6.42
C PHE A 83 10.06 5.31 -7.51
N LYS A 84 9.87 5.85 -8.70
CA LYS A 84 10.80 5.74 -9.82
C LYS A 84 11.55 7.05 -10.01
N THR A 85 12.82 6.95 -10.34
CA THR A 85 13.64 8.12 -10.65
C THR A 85 13.83 8.20 -12.17
N HIS A 86 13.38 9.32 -12.75
CA HIS A 86 13.63 9.63 -14.15
C HIS A 86 15.10 9.99 -14.37
N GLU A 87 15.63 9.81 -15.58
CA GLU A 87 17.04 10.13 -15.95
C GLU A 87 17.47 11.56 -15.56
N GLN A 88 16.53 12.50 -15.48
CA GLN A 88 16.77 13.89 -15.03
C GLN A 88 16.74 14.03 -13.49
N GLY A 89 16.71 12.94 -12.74
CA GLY A 89 16.70 12.96 -11.27
C GLY A 89 15.34 13.29 -10.64
N LYS A 90 14.27 13.44 -11.42
CA LYS A 90 12.92 13.66 -10.90
C LYS A 90 12.32 12.35 -10.41
N GLU A 91 11.78 12.36 -9.21
CA GLU A 91 11.05 11.23 -8.65
C GLU A 91 9.57 11.27 -9.05
N PHE A 92 8.99 10.10 -9.22
CA PHE A 92 7.55 9.91 -9.34
C PHE A 92 7.11 8.84 -8.36
N ILE A 93 6.26 9.23 -7.39
CA ILE A 93 5.72 8.29 -6.40
C ILE A 93 4.65 7.44 -7.07
N ASN A 94 4.95 6.15 -7.18
CA ASN A 94 4.09 5.15 -7.79
C ASN A 94 3.35 4.28 -6.77
N GLY A 95 3.70 4.34 -5.48
CA GLY A 95 3.02 3.63 -4.40
C GLY A 95 3.17 4.32 -3.05
N LEU A 96 2.12 4.22 -2.25
CA LEU A 96 2.10 4.64 -0.85
C LEU A 96 1.61 3.46 -0.02
N TYR A 97 2.26 3.17 1.09
CA TYR A 97 1.95 2.01 1.93
C TYR A 97 1.83 2.43 3.39
N ASN A 98 0.78 1.91 4.03
CA ASN A 98 0.41 2.11 5.42
C ASN A 98 0.72 0.90 6.28
N GLU A 99 0.52 1.06 7.59
CA GLU A 99 0.44 -0.06 8.52
C GLU A 99 -0.51 -1.14 8.00
N GLY A 100 -0.06 -2.40 8.02
CA GLY A 100 -0.82 -3.55 7.53
C GLY A 100 -0.70 -3.82 6.03
N GLU A 101 0.08 -3.06 5.27
CA GLU A 101 0.21 -3.24 3.82
C GLU A 101 1.55 -3.89 3.44
N PHE A 102 1.52 -4.71 2.36
CA PHE A 102 2.69 -5.36 1.79
C PHE A 102 3.24 -4.56 0.61
N PHE A 103 4.57 -4.55 0.47
CA PHE A 103 5.24 -3.94 -0.67
C PHE A 103 6.50 -4.71 -1.08
N GLY A 104 7.09 -4.36 -2.23
CA GLY A 104 8.31 -5.00 -2.74
C GLY A 104 8.10 -6.40 -3.34
N TYR A 105 6.85 -6.86 -3.47
CA TYR A 105 6.51 -8.21 -3.96
C TYR A 105 6.59 -8.34 -5.49
N LEU A 106 6.49 -7.24 -6.24
CA LEU A 106 6.39 -7.29 -7.70
C LEU A 106 7.65 -7.90 -8.32
N ALA A 107 8.82 -7.41 -7.93
CA ALA A 107 10.10 -7.91 -8.40
C ALA A 107 10.35 -9.39 -8.02
N LEU A 108 9.79 -9.85 -6.89
CA LEU A 108 9.83 -11.27 -6.50
C LEU A 108 8.97 -12.13 -7.43
N LEU A 109 7.77 -11.66 -7.78
CA LEU A 109 6.86 -12.37 -8.67
C LEU A 109 7.37 -12.43 -10.11
N GLU A 110 8.05 -11.37 -10.56
CA GLU A 110 8.66 -11.27 -11.88
C GLU A 110 10.01 -11.99 -11.97
N GLU A 111 10.54 -12.49 -10.83
CA GLU A 111 11.89 -13.07 -10.70
C GLU A 111 12.98 -12.12 -11.24
N GLY A 112 12.73 -10.81 -11.11
CA GLY A 112 13.53 -9.74 -11.68
C GLY A 112 14.17 -8.83 -10.62
N GLN A 113 14.64 -7.68 -11.06
CA GLN A 113 15.16 -6.60 -10.22
C GLN A 113 14.02 -5.67 -9.81
N TYR A 114 14.21 -4.93 -8.70
CA TYR A 114 13.28 -3.87 -8.33
C TYR A 114 13.18 -2.83 -9.45
N SER A 115 11.97 -2.57 -9.92
CA SER A 115 11.69 -1.56 -10.94
C SER A 115 11.44 -0.17 -10.34
N ASP A 116 11.54 -0.05 -9.00
CA ASP A 116 11.38 1.18 -8.22
C ASP A 116 12.25 1.10 -6.95
N SER A 117 12.33 2.23 -6.24
CA SER A 117 12.95 2.32 -4.92
C SER A 117 11.89 2.47 -3.84
N ALA A 118 12.20 2.05 -2.61
CA ALA A 118 11.32 2.23 -1.45
C ALA A 118 12.01 3.03 -0.34
N MET A 119 11.26 3.98 0.26
CA MET A 119 11.76 4.89 1.28
C MET A 119 10.70 5.18 2.34
N ALA A 120 11.12 5.33 3.59
CA ALA A 120 10.26 5.71 4.70
C ALA A 120 9.89 7.21 4.65
N LEU A 121 8.60 7.52 4.67
CA LEU A 121 8.08 8.90 4.74
C LEU A 121 8.14 9.48 6.15
N GLU A 122 8.15 8.61 7.16
CA GLU A 122 8.31 8.90 8.58
C GLU A 122 9.07 7.77 9.25
N ASP A 123 9.43 7.90 10.53
CA ASP A 123 10.05 6.82 11.29
C ASP A 123 9.13 5.59 11.26
N SER A 124 9.63 4.48 10.73
CA SER A 124 8.83 3.31 10.35
C SER A 124 9.47 2.00 10.80
N GLU A 125 8.62 1.03 11.15
CA GLU A 125 9.00 -0.34 11.45
C GLU A 125 8.49 -1.25 10.33
N VAL A 126 9.36 -2.03 9.74
CA VAL A 126 9.06 -2.92 8.61
C VAL A 126 9.48 -4.34 8.97
N CYS A 127 8.55 -5.27 8.81
CA CYS A 127 8.81 -6.70 8.91
C CYS A 127 9.30 -7.21 7.55
N MET A 128 10.45 -7.90 7.55
CA MET A 128 11.04 -8.55 6.37
C MET A 128 10.65 -10.01 6.37
N ILE A 129 10.05 -10.48 5.28
CA ILE A 129 9.59 -11.86 5.12
C ILE A 129 10.38 -12.48 3.96
N PRO A 130 11.20 -13.52 4.22
CA PRO A 130 11.96 -14.20 3.18
C PRO A 130 11.06 -14.68 2.03
N LYS A 131 11.56 -14.59 0.80
CA LYS A 131 10.78 -14.97 -0.41
C LYS A 131 10.30 -16.42 -0.38
N GLU A 132 11.12 -17.34 0.16
CA GLU A 132 10.79 -18.76 0.27
C GLU A 132 9.57 -18.99 1.16
N ASP A 133 9.51 -18.26 2.28
CA ASP A 133 8.43 -18.32 3.24
C ASP A 133 7.15 -17.74 2.64
N PHE A 134 7.26 -16.61 1.96
CA PHE A 134 6.16 -15.98 1.26
C PHE A 134 5.58 -16.89 0.17
N PHE A 135 6.41 -17.45 -0.70
CA PHE A 135 5.94 -18.36 -1.75
C PHE A 135 5.37 -19.66 -1.18
N SER A 136 5.99 -20.23 -0.13
CA SER A 136 5.44 -21.40 0.55
C SER A 136 4.03 -21.11 1.08
N LEU A 137 3.80 -19.93 1.62
CA LEU A 137 2.51 -19.50 2.13
C LEU A 137 1.47 -19.34 1.01
N VAL A 138 1.83 -18.62 -0.05
CA VAL A 138 0.94 -18.37 -1.20
C VAL A 138 0.59 -19.65 -1.93
N TYR A 139 1.54 -20.54 -2.18
CA TYR A 139 1.28 -21.76 -2.96
C TYR A 139 0.54 -22.86 -2.17
N LYS A 140 0.72 -22.92 -0.87
CA LYS A 140 0.11 -23.98 -0.05
C LYS A 140 -1.26 -23.63 0.52
N ASN A 141 -1.67 -22.35 0.47
CA ASN A 141 -2.93 -21.90 1.06
C ASN A 141 -3.79 -21.11 0.05
N ALA A 142 -4.86 -21.74 -0.42
CA ALA A 142 -5.75 -21.15 -1.42
C ALA A 142 -6.45 -19.86 -0.95
N GLU A 143 -6.69 -19.70 0.36
CA GLU A 143 -7.28 -18.47 0.91
C GLU A 143 -6.30 -17.33 0.85
N VAL A 144 -5.03 -17.57 1.25
CA VAL A 144 -3.94 -16.61 1.14
C VAL A 144 -3.72 -16.18 -0.31
N SER A 145 -3.68 -17.17 -1.24
CA SER A 145 -3.54 -16.89 -2.68
C SER A 145 -4.66 -15.98 -3.17
N ARG A 146 -5.91 -16.26 -2.80
CA ARG A 146 -7.07 -15.45 -3.21
C ARG A 146 -6.99 -14.02 -2.69
N LYS A 147 -6.61 -13.84 -1.41
CA LYS A 147 -6.43 -12.50 -0.81
C LYS A 147 -5.30 -11.75 -1.49
N PHE A 148 -4.21 -12.45 -1.80
CA PHE A 148 -3.07 -11.85 -2.50
C PHE A 148 -3.43 -11.43 -3.94
N ILE A 149 -4.14 -12.28 -4.69
CA ILE A 149 -4.65 -11.95 -6.03
C ILE A 149 -5.59 -10.74 -5.97
N LYS A 150 -6.47 -10.67 -4.97
CA LYS A 150 -7.35 -9.51 -4.77
C LYS A 150 -6.53 -8.24 -4.52
N MET A 151 -5.54 -8.28 -3.65
CA MET A 151 -4.63 -7.16 -3.39
C MET A 151 -3.93 -6.68 -4.68
N LEU A 152 -3.43 -7.61 -5.51
CA LEU A 152 -2.83 -7.27 -6.81
C LEU A 152 -3.83 -6.60 -7.75
N SER A 153 -5.07 -7.09 -7.81
CA SER A 153 -6.14 -6.52 -8.63
C SER A 153 -6.50 -5.10 -8.18
N ASP A 154 -6.62 -4.88 -6.87
CA ASP A 154 -6.92 -3.56 -6.30
C ASP A 154 -5.77 -2.56 -6.60
N ASN A 155 -4.52 -2.99 -6.47
CA ASN A 155 -3.35 -2.18 -6.81
C ASN A 155 -3.27 -1.85 -8.30
N LEU A 156 -3.61 -2.80 -9.19
CA LEU A 156 -3.66 -2.56 -10.63
C LEU A 156 -4.69 -1.47 -10.96
N LYS A 157 -5.89 -1.56 -10.41
CA LYS A 157 -6.95 -0.56 -10.59
C LYS A 157 -6.52 0.83 -10.09
N GLU A 158 -5.87 0.92 -8.94
CA GLU A 158 -5.35 2.19 -8.42
C GLU A 158 -4.32 2.81 -9.37
N ARG A 159 -3.45 1.99 -9.97
CA ARG A 159 -2.47 2.45 -10.97
C ARG A 159 -3.11 2.92 -12.27
N GLU A 160 -4.13 2.22 -12.76
CA GLU A 160 -4.91 2.66 -13.93
C GLU A 160 -5.58 4.01 -13.69
N ASP A 161 -6.23 4.20 -12.53
CA ASP A 161 -6.83 5.46 -12.13
C ASP A 161 -5.79 6.59 -12.03
N GLN A 162 -4.59 6.29 -11.55
CA GLN A 162 -3.49 7.25 -11.48
C GLN A 162 -3.02 7.68 -12.88
N LEU A 163 -2.89 6.74 -13.83
CA LEU A 163 -2.54 7.05 -15.21
C LEU A 163 -3.59 7.95 -15.89
N ILE A 164 -4.88 7.66 -15.70
CA ILE A 164 -5.97 8.49 -16.22
C ILE A 164 -5.88 9.90 -15.64
N ARG A 165 -5.65 10.03 -14.33
CA ARG A 165 -5.47 11.35 -13.69
C ARG A 165 -4.29 12.12 -14.25
N LEU A 166 -3.17 11.47 -14.50
CA LEU A 166 -1.98 12.10 -15.10
C LEU A 166 -2.24 12.58 -16.54
N ALA A 167 -2.97 11.79 -17.33
CA ALA A 167 -3.24 12.08 -18.73
C ALA A 167 -4.25 13.23 -18.94
N TYR A 168 -5.30 13.29 -18.10
CA TYR A 168 -6.47 14.14 -18.38
C TYR A 168 -6.73 15.24 -17.37
N ASN A 169 -6.16 15.18 -16.17
CA ASN A 169 -6.41 16.20 -15.15
C ASN A 169 -5.43 17.38 -15.26
N SER A 170 -5.96 18.61 -15.07
CA SER A 170 -5.10 19.79 -14.89
C SER A 170 -4.17 19.64 -13.68
N VAL A 171 -3.08 20.38 -13.63
CA VAL A 171 -2.15 20.35 -12.50
C VAL A 171 -2.86 20.65 -11.18
N ARG A 172 -3.74 21.67 -11.15
CA ARG A 172 -4.54 22.00 -9.97
C ARG A 172 -5.38 20.81 -9.50
N LYS A 173 -6.05 20.11 -10.42
CA LYS A 173 -6.86 18.92 -10.10
C LYS A 173 -5.99 17.75 -9.64
N ARG A 174 -4.77 17.60 -10.15
CA ARG A 174 -3.82 16.56 -9.71
C ARG A 174 -3.31 16.80 -8.30
N VAL A 175 -2.97 18.07 -7.97
CA VAL A 175 -2.55 18.44 -6.61
C VAL A 175 -3.69 18.25 -5.62
N ALA A 176 -4.92 18.68 -5.95
CA ALA A 176 -6.10 18.42 -5.13
C ALA A 176 -6.33 16.92 -4.95
N GLY A 177 -6.24 16.14 -6.03
CA GLY A 177 -6.37 14.68 -5.99
C GLY A 177 -5.31 14.00 -5.12
N ALA A 178 -4.06 14.48 -5.13
CA ALA A 178 -3.01 13.99 -4.26
C ALA A 178 -3.33 14.24 -2.77
N LEU A 179 -3.82 15.44 -2.42
CA LEU A 179 -4.25 15.75 -1.05
C LEU A 179 -5.43 14.87 -0.60
N VAL A 180 -6.42 14.66 -1.47
CA VAL A 180 -7.56 13.76 -1.20
C VAL A 180 -7.09 12.31 -1.02
N THR A 181 -6.15 11.85 -1.87
CA THR A 181 -5.58 10.50 -1.74
C THR A 181 -4.88 10.33 -0.40
N LEU A 182 -4.07 11.31 0.03
CA LEU A 182 -3.42 11.29 1.34
C LEU A 182 -4.44 11.30 2.48
N SER A 183 -5.47 12.13 2.38
CA SER A 183 -6.54 12.18 3.38
C SER A 183 -7.26 10.84 3.50
N ASN A 184 -7.71 10.26 2.37
CA ASN A 184 -8.43 8.99 2.37
C ASN A 184 -7.57 7.82 2.90
N ARG A 185 -6.26 7.88 2.64
CA ARG A 185 -5.34 6.82 3.03
C ARG A 185 -4.88 6.91 4.49
N TYR A 186 -4.78 8.12 5.05
CA TYR A 186 -4.12 8.35 6.33
C TYR A 186 -5.02 8.94 7.42
N LYS A 187 -6.22 9.39 7.08
CA LYS A 187 -7.19 9.89 8.05
C LYS A 187 -7.71 8.74 8.90
N LYS A 188 -7.65 8.90 10.22
CA LYS A 188 -8.18 7.90 11.15
C LYS A 188 -9.70 8.02 11.28
N GLU A 189 -10.36 6.91 11.58
CA GLU A 189 -11.79 6.92 11.90
C GLU A 189 -12.08 7.89 13.05
N GLY A 190 -13.09 8.75 12.86
CA GLY A 190 -13.50 9.74 13.88
C GLY A 190 -12.74 11.07 13.85
N GLU A 191 -11.67 11.21 13.06
CA GLU A 191 -11.01 12.51 12.87
C GLU A 191 -11.91 13.45 12.04
N GLN A 192 -12.21 14.64 12.58
CA GLN A 192 -12.96 15.66 11.82
C GLN A 192 -12.07 16.36 10.79
N GLN A 193 -10.81 16.63 11.16
CA GLN A 193 -9.82 17.27 10.30
C GLN A 193 -8.63 16.33 10.09
N PHE A 194 -8.13 16.27 8.87
CA PHE A 194 -6.92 15.54 8.53
C PHE A 194 -5.73 16.50 8.48
N SER A 195 -4.65 16.14 9.16
CA SER A 195 -3.37 16.85 9.06
C SER A 195 -2.23 15.86 8.83
N MET A 196 -1.25 16.25 8.02
CA MET A 196 -0.11 15.41 7.70
C MET A 196 1.15 16.25 7.47
N ASN A 197 2.27 15.79 7.98
CA ASN A 197 3.57 16.37 7.67
C ASN A 197 4.18 15.69 6.44
N ILE A 198 3.99 16.28 5.26
CA ILE A 198 4.56 15.83 4.00
C ILE A 198 5.43 16.94 3.38
N SER A 199 6.56 16.57 2.75
CA SER A 199 7.38 17.54 2.04
C SER A 199 6.66 18.06 0.78
N ARG A 200 6.94 19.30 0.37
CA ARG A 200 6.41 19.85 -0.88
C ARG A 200 6.87 19.07 -2.10
N GLU A 201 8.06 18.52 -2.03
CA GLU A 201 8.66 17.66 -3.04
C GLU A 201 7.89 16.32 -3.15
N ASP A 202 7.65 15.62 -2.04
CA ASP A 202 6.88 14.37 -2.06
C ASP A 202 5.46 14.58 -2.57
N LEU A 203 4.82 15.71 -2.21
CA LEU A 203 3.49 16.05 -2.72
C LEU A 203 3.51 16.32 -4.23
N ALA A 204 4.55 17.02 -4.72
CA ALA A 204 4.75 17.28 -6.14
C ALA A 204 5.00 15.98 -6.92
N ASN A 205 5.84 15.09 -6.36
CA ASN A 205 6.14 13.79 -6.93
C ASN A 205 4.90 12.86 -6.96
N LEU A 206 4.02 12.97 -5.97
CA LEU A 206 2.73 12.25 -5.95
C LEU A 206 1.74 12.81 -6.97
N ALA A 207 1.69 14.13 -7.14
CA ALA A 207 0.84 14.80 -8.11
C ALA A 207 1.39 14.72 -9.56
N GLY A 208 2.62 14.26 -9.74
CA GLY A 208 3.31 14.21 -11.04
C GLY A 208 3.53 15.60 -11.64
N THR A 209 3.99 16.58 -10.84
CA THR A 209 4.23 17.95 -11.28
C THR A 209 5.48 18.55 -10.63
N ALA A 210 5.86 19.76 -11.03
CA ALA A 210 7.01 20.47 -10.43
C ALA A 210 6.68 20.99 -9.03
N THR A 211 7.69 21.03 -8.16
CA THR A 211 7.57 21.49 -6.76
C THR A 211 7.08 22.95 -6.70
N GLU A 212 7.60 23.82 -7.57
CA GLU A 212 7.20 25.23 -7.62
C GLU A 212 5.72 25.39 -8.00
N THR A 213 5.24 24.59 -8.94
CA THR A 213 3.82 24.60 -9.34
C THR A 213 2.93 24.09 -8.21
N THR A 214 3.39 23.06 -7.49
CA THR A 214 2.69 22.55 -6.30
C THR A 214 2.58 23.62 -5.22
N ILE A 215 3.68 24.32 -4.92
CA ILE A 215 3.71 25.40 -3.92
C ILE A 215 2.70 26.50 -4.28
N ARG A 216 2.69 26.97 -5.54
CA ARG A 216 1.72 27.98 -6.00
C ARG A 216 0.27 27.48 -5.84
N THR A 217 0.00 26.26 -6.29
CA THR A 217 -1.34 25.68 -6.17
C THR A 217 -1.80 25.52 -4.71
N LEU A 218 -0.88 25.18 -3.80
CA LEU A 218 -1.19 25.13 -2.36
C LEU A 218 -1.48 26.51 -1.79
N SER A 219 -0.76 27.55 -2.23
CA SER A 219 -1.04 28.93 -1.81
C SER A 219 -2.43 29.37 -2.26
N ASP A 220 -2.81 29.06 -3.52
CA ASP A 220 -4.16 29.33 -4.03
C ASP A 220 -5.23 28.61 -3.18
N PHE A 221 -5.02 27.33 -2.85
CA PHE A 221 -5.96 26.58 -2.00
C PHE A 221 -6.08 27.15 -0.59
N LYS A 222 -4.98 27.64 -0.02
CA LYS A 222 -5.00 28.33 1.27
C LYS A 222 -5.78 29.65 1.21
N GLU A 223 -5.54 30.47 0.19
CA GLU A 223 -6.27 31.74 -0.01
C GLU A 223 -7.77 31.53 -0.21
N GLU A 224 -8.15 30.42 -0.85
CA GLU A 224 -9.55 30.00 -1.02
C GLU A 224 -10.15 29.36 0.25
N GLY A 225 -9.37 29.17 1.32
CA GLY A 225 -9.83 28.56 2.57
C GLY A 225 -10.09 27.05 2.51
N LEU A 226 -9.52 26.36 1.50
CA LEU A 226 -9.68 24.93 1.31
C LEU A 226 -8.74 24.08 2.16
N ILE A 227 -7.57 24.64 2.51
CA ILE A 227 -6.55 23.98 3.32
C ILE A 227 -5.86 24.98 4.24
N ASP A 228 -5.27 24.49 5.35
CA ASP A 228 -4.33 25.18 6.21
C ASP A 228 -2.91 24.66 5.99
N ILE A 229 -1.90 25.57 6.02
CA ILE A 229 -0.49 25.22 5.82
C ILE A 229 0.37 25.90 6.88
#